data_ff84da80cafbf87144a5072118567c66
#
_entry.id   ff84da80cafbf87144a5072118567c66
#
_cell.length_a   1.000
_cell.length_b   1.000
_cell.length_c   1.000
_cell.angle_alpha   90.00
_cell.angle_beta   90.00
_cell.angle_gamma   90.00
#
_symmetry.space_group_name_H-M   'P 1'
#
loop_
_entity.id
_entity.type
_entity.pdbx_description
1 polymer ?
#
loop_
_entity_poly.entity_id
_entity_poly.type
_entity_poly.pdbx_seq_one_letter_code
_entity_poly.pdbx_strand_id
1 'polypeptide(L)'
;MSETITERIEDFALSAKERPKAEFSHVGIIGCGTAGQRIALMIASKDIDIVFIELSQENIENAYHEIEEQIDTKINHWGMTSNEKKLIMSRIHGTLDYDELKSCDLVIESVLSIKKDHGIEVRKEIFKNIEKVVDDHAIIATNATTTVITELAAELNNPERCLSLHFSTTSPGANIVEVVKGLYTSESICDDIKRFSTLIGKIPIPVEESPGLISVRLGVSIIGEACNLLMEGVGSKEDIDFVMKKGLGLPIGPFEMADKIGLDRVERWMHNLHIEFGDHKYFPSPIIKKLVRAKRIGRKSCHGFYKYNEHGQKLKNQDDEIPCIIE
;
A
#
# COMPACT_ATOMS: atom_id res chain seq x y z
N MET A 1 -58.38 -12.92 -32.56
CA MET A 1 -57.78 -11.60 -32.28
C MET A 1 -56.69 -11.85 -31.24
N SER A 2 -55.43 -11.83 -31.63
CA SER A 2 -54.32 -11.99 -30.69
C SER A 2 -53.94 -10.60 -30.17
N GLU A 3 -54.14 -10.37 -28.90
CA GLU A 3 -53.65 -9.17 -28.24
C GLU A 3 -52.12 -9.23 -28.25
N THR A 4 -51.50 -8.29 -28.97
CA THR A 4 -50.07 -8.08 -28.93
C THR A 4 -49.75 -7.33 -27.64
N ILE A 5 -49.20 -8.02 -26.63
CA ILE A 5 -48.67 -7.39 -25.42
C ILE A 5 -47.44 -6.61 -25.84
N THR A 6 -47.58 -5.31 -26.00
CA THR A 6 -46.47 -4.37 -26.16
C THR A 6 -45.94 -4.04 -24.76
N GLU A 7 -44.98 -4.79 -24.28
CA GLU A 7 -44.17 -4.39 -23.13
C GLU A 7 -43.38 -3.11 -23.47
N ARG A 8 -43.50 -2.09 -22.64
CA ARG A 8 -42.83 -0.82 -22.86
C ARG A 8 -41.32 -1.00 -22.64
N ILE A 9 -40.51 -0.50 -23.57
CA ILE A 9 -39.03 -0.49 -23.45
C ILE A 9 -38.61 0.18 -22.13
N GLU A 10 -39.39 1.06 -21.56
CA GLU A 10 -39.20 1.72 -20.27
C GLU A 10 -39.18 0.72 -19.08
N ASP A 11 -39.86 -0.42 -19.18
CA ASP A 11 -39.87 -1.46 -18.15
C ASP A 11 -38.58 -2.31 -18.14
N PHE A 12 -37.81 -2.25 -19.21
CA PHE A 12 -36.48 -2.87 -19.34
C PHE A 12 -35.34 -1.88 -19.22
N ALA A 13 -35.61 -0.60 -19.03
CA ALA A 13 -34.60 0.40 -18.79
C ALA A 13 -33.96 0.17 -17.42
N LEU A 14 -32.71 -0.29 -17.44
CA LEU A 14 -31.79 -0.39 -16.29
C LEU A 14 -31.51 0.96 -15.59
N SER A 15 -32.23 2.02 -15.98
CA SER A 15 -31.92 3.41 -15.64
C SER A 15 -32.76 4.03 -14.52
N ALA A 16 -33.70 3.35 -13.90
CA ALA A 16 -34.61 4.00 -12.95
C ALA A 16 -34.65 3.41 -11.54
N LYS A 17 -33.89 2.40 -11.22
CA LYS A 17 -33.59 2.12 -9.81
C LYS A 17 -32.38 2.93 -9.45
N GLU A 18 -32.56 3.97 -8.62
CA GLU A 18 -31.43 4.54 -7.87
C GLU A 18 -30.66 3.36 -7.32
N ARG A 19 -29.44 3.15 -7.85
CA ARG A 19 -28.50 2.24 -7.20
C ARG A 19 -28.42 2.74 -5.77
N PRO A 20 -28.62 1.90 -4.73
CA PRO A 20 -28.39 2.35 -3.38
C PRO A 20 -27.02 3.00 -3.41
N LYS A 21 -26.95 4.29 -2.97
CA LYS A 21 -25.69 5.05 -2.98
C LYS A 21 -24.64 4.14 -2.39
N ALA A 22 -23.65 3.76 -3.17
CA ALA A 22 -22.61 2.87 -2.67
C ALA A 22 -22.06 3.56 -1.43
N GLU A 23 -21.94 2.87 -0.33
CA GLU A 23 -21.50 3.40 0.96
C GLU A 23 -20.15 4.11 0.85
N PHE A 24 -19.38 3.78 -0.20
CA PHE A 24 -18.13 4.42 -0.61
C PHE A 24 -18.17 4.66 -2.13
N SER A 25 -18.31 5.91 -2.52
CA SER A 25 -18.35 6.32 -3.94
C SER A 25 -17.13 7.17 -4.34
N HIS A 26 -16.55 7.89 -3.39
CA HIS A 26 -15.42 8.78 -3.60
C HIS A 26 -14.34 8.53 -2.54
N VAL A 27 -13.12 8.24 -2.97
CA VAL A 27 -12.00 8.01 -2.06
C VAL A 27 -10.86 8.97 -2.38
N GLY A 28 -10.39 9.68 -1.34
CA GLY A 28 -9.23 10.54 -1.39
C GLY A 28 -7.94 9.77 -1.09
N ILE A 29 -6.84 10.12 -1.74
CA ILE A 29 -5.50 9.57 -1.45
C ILE A 29 -4.51 10.72 -1.30
N ILE A 30 -3.85 10.83 -0.16
CA ILE A 30 -2.80 11.80 0.07
C ILE A 30 -1.45 11.13 -0.15
N GLY A 31 -0.74 11.55 -1.21
CA GLY A 31 0.52 10.94 -1.63
C GLY A 31 0.31 9.75 -2.58
N CYS A 32 0.46 9.99 -3.88
CA CYS A 32 0.29 9.02 -4.95
C CYS A 32 1.64 8.43 -5.43
N GLY A 33 2.55 8.13 -4.49
CA GLY A 33 3.75 7.36 -4.76
C GLY A 33 3.44 5.88 -4.97
N THR A 34 4.45 5.01 -4.99
CA THR A 34 4.31 3.57 -5.31
C THR A 34 3.15 2.84 -4.57
N ALA A 35 2.87 3.19 -3.32
CA ALA A 35 1.76 2.58 -2.57
C ALA A 35 0.42 3.22 -2.95
N GLY A 36 0.35 4.56 -2.97
CA GLY A 36 -0.85 5.32 -3.34
C GLY A 36 -1.36 4.97 -4.73
N GLN A 37 -0.50 4.86 -5.72
CA GLN A 37 -0.86 4.44 -7.08
C GLN A 37 -1.51 3.05 -7.14
N ARG A 38 -0.96 2.09 -6.39
CA ARG A 38 -1.51 0.73 -6.32
C ARG A 38 -2.87 0.72 -5.63
N ILE A 39 -3.04 1.53 -4.59
CA ILE A 39 -4.31 1.72 -3.88
C ILE A 39 -5.31 2.38 -4.82
N ALA A 40 -4.94 3.47 -5.51
CA ALA A 40 -5.79 4.18 -6.47
C ALA A 40 -6.27 3.25 -7.59
N LEU A 41 -5.34 2.53 -8.22
CA LEU A 41 -5.67 1.59 -9.29
C LEU A 41 -6.60 0.47 -8.82
N MET A 42 -6.37 -0.05 -7.61
CA MET A 42 -7.18 -1.13 -7.03
C MET A 42 -8.62 -0.66 -6.77
N ILE A 43 -8.78 0.53 -6.19
CA ILE A 43 -10.09 1.09 -5.82
C ILE A 43 -10.84 1.54 -7.09
N ALA A 44 -10.18 2.26 -8.00
CA ALA A 44 -10.79 2.71 -9.27
C ALA A 44 -11.24 1.54 -10.16
N SER A 45 -10.58 0.38 -10.06
CA SER A 45 -11.00 -0.86 -10.74
C SER A 45 -12.32 -1.45 -10.20
N LYS A 46 -12.91 -0.87 -9.16
CA LYS A 46 -14.17 -1.28 -8.51
C LYS A 46 -15.26 -0.22 -8.65
N ASP A 47 -15.17 0.60 -9.69
CA ASP A 47 -16.13 1.64 -10.01
C ASP A 47 -16.27 2.75 -8.95
N ILE A 48 -15.20 3.01 -8.20
CA ILE A 48 -15.08 4.06 -7.18
C ILE A 48 -14.20 5.18 -7.73
N ASP A 49 -14.65 6.43 -7.58
CA ASP A 49 -13.91 7.60 -8.01
C ASP A 49 -12.78 7.94 -7.03
N ILE A 50 -11.62 8.32 -7.57
CA ILE A 50 -10.42 8.63 -6.80
C ILE A 50 -10.03 10.09 -7.04
N VAL A 51 -9.82 10.82 -5.95
CA VAL A 51 -9.09 12.08 -5.93
C VAL A 51 -7.75 11.85 -5.22
N PHE A 52 -6.64 12.11 -5.89
CA PHE A 52 -5.35 12.04 -5.20
C PHE A 52 -4.66 13.40 -5.16
N ILE A 53 -3.96 13.64 -4.03
CA ILE A 53 -3.22 14.88 -3.79
C ILE A 53 -1.74 14.60 -3.81
N GLU A 54 -1.00 15.45 -4.51
CA GLU A 54 0.44 15.47 -4.58
C GLU A 54 1.02 16.87 -4.31
N LEU A 55 2.36 16.95 -4.15
CA LEU A 55 3.05 18.19 -3.80
C LEU A 55 3.32 19.10 -4.99
N SER A 56 3.28 18.58 -6.22
CA SER A 56 3.57 19.32 -7.44
C SER A 56 2.84 18.71 -8.64
N GLN A 57 2.66 19.54 -9.68
CA GLN A 57 2.09 19.09 -10.94
C GLN A 57 2.92 18.00 -11.60
N GLU A 58 4.24 18.07 -11.48
CA GLU A 58 5.16 17.03 -11.96
C GLU A 58 4.91 15.67 -11.29
N ASN A 59 4.68 15.68 -9.97
CA ASN A 59 4.35 14.44 -9.25
C ASN A 59 3.00 13.86 -9.70
N ILE A 60 2.03 14.70 -10.02
CA ILE A 60 0.74 14.25 -10.56
C ILE A 60 0.93 13.57 -11.92
N GLU A 61 1.69 14.19 -12.82
CA GLU A 61 1.99 13.63 -14.15
C GLU A 61 2.73 12.31 -14.06
N ASN A 62 3.73 12.23 -13.18
CA ASN A 62 4.46 11.00 -12.89
C ASN A 62 3.55 9.90 -12.34
N ALA A 63 2.62 10.25 -11.43
CA ALA A 63 1.67 9.30 -10.88
C ALA A 63 0.74 8.73 -11.97
N TYR A 64 0.23 9.56 -12.86
CA TYR A 64 -0.57 9.10 -14.01
C TYR A 64 0.22 8.15 -14.91
N HIS A 65 1.45 8.54 -15.27
CA HIS A 65 2.31 7.72 -16.12
C HIS A 65 2.57 6.34 -15.50
N GLU A 66 2.97 6.30 -14.22
CA GLU A 66 3.24 5.04 -13.53
C GLU A 66 1.97 4.16 -13.33
N ILE A 67 0.79 4.78 -13.12
CA ILE A 67 -0.49 4.04 -13.09
C ILE A 67 -0.80 3.44 -14.45
N GLU A 68 -0.62 4.20 -15.53
CA GLU A 68 -0.82 3.69 -16.90
C GLU A 68 0.10 2.52 -17.22
N GLU A 69 1.38 2.60 -16.89
CA GLU A 69 2.33 1.49 -17.07
C GLU A 69 1.93 0.23 -16.29
N GLN A 70 1.41 0.39 -15.05
CA GLN A 70 0.90 -0.74 -14.28
C GLN A 70 -0.31 -1.40 -14.95
N ILE A 71 -1.19 -0.61 -15.58
CA ILE A 71 -2.34 -1.12 -16.33
C ILE A 71 -1.87 -1.82 -17.60
N ASP A 72 -0.97 -1.20 -18.37
CA ASP A 72 -0.44 -1.76 -19.61
C ASP A 72 0.27 -3.10 -19.38
N THR A 73 1.00 -3.23 -18.27
CA THR A 73 1.56 -4.50 -17.82
C THR A 73 0.48 -5.56 -17.62
N LYS A 74 -0.68 -5.21 -17.05
CA LYS A 74 -1.81 -6.13 -16.86
C LYS A 74 -2.47 -6.49 -18.20
N ILE A 75 -2.61 -5.53 -19.11
CA ILE A 75 -3.15 -5.76 -20.47
C ILE A 75 -2.27 -6.78 -21.22
N ASN A 76 -0.96 -6.58 -21.20
CA ASN A 76 0.02 -7.47 -21.85
C ASN A 76 -0.03 -8.90 -21.30
N HIS A 77 -0.51 -9.10 -20.08
CA HIS A 77 -0.72 -10.41 -19.46
C HIS A 77 -2.18 -10.91 -19.53
N TRP A 78 -2.99 -10.34 -20.43
CA TRP A 78 -4.42 -10.69 -20.64
C TRP A 78 -5.31 -10.53 -19.40
N GLY A 79 -4.88 -9.73 -18.44
CA GLY A 79 -5.62 -9.44 -17.20
C GLY A 79 -6.57 -8.25 -17.29
N MET A 80 -6.52 -7.46 -18.38
CA MET A 80 -7.31 -6.25 -18.58
C MET A 80 -7.40 -5.85 -20.05
N THR A 81 -8.45 -5.13 -20.43
CA THR A 81 -8.68 -4.62 -21.81
C THR A 81 -8.37 -3.12 -21.89
N SER A 82 -8.13 -2.61 -23.11
CA SER A 82 -7.91 -1.19 -23.36
C SER A 82 -9.13 -0.32 -23.01
N ASN A 83 -10.34 -0.87 -23.08
CA ASN A 83 -11.54 -0.14 -22.67
C ASN A 83 -11.63 -0.03 -21.15
N GLU A 84 -11.29 -1.08 -20.41
CA GLU A 84 -11.19 -1.04 -18.95
C GLU A 84 -10.11 -0.03 -18.51
N LYS A 85 -8.96 0.06 -19.19
CA LYS A 85 -7.95 1.10 -18.94
C LYS A 85 -8.57 2.49 -18.99
N LYS A 86 -9.30 2.81 -20.06
CA LYS A 86 -9.94 4.13 -20.22
C LYS A 86 -10.93 4.43 -19.10
N LEU A 87 -11.75 3.45 -18.72
CA LEU A 87 -12.72 3.60 -17.64
C LEU A 87 -12.05 3.81 -16.28
N ILE A 88 -10.99 3.06 -15.98
CA ILE A 88 -10.25 3.21 -14.72
C ILE A 88 -9.55 4.56 -14.67
N MET A 89 -8.87 4.96 -15.74
CA MET A 89 -8.18 6.26 -15.79
C MET A 89 -9.14 7.44 -15.68
N SER A 90 -10.36 7.34 -16.23
CA SER A 90 -11.37 8.41 -16.13
C SER A 90 -11.91 8.62 -14.71
N ARG A 91 -11.70 7.66 -13.80
CA ARG A 91 -12.09 7.75 -12.39
C ARG A 91 -10.99 8.29 -11.49
N ILE A 92 -9.78 8.47 -12.00
CA ILE A 92 -8.63 8.91 -11.20
C ILE A 92 -8.35 10.37 -11.52
N HIS A 93 -8.49 11.23 -10.53
CA HIS A 93 -8.24 12.66 -10.64
C HIS A 93 -7.12 13.11 -9.69
N GLY A 94 -6.09 13.76 -10.22
CA GLY A 94 -4.97 14.31 -9.45
C GLY A 94 -5.07 15.82 -9.28
N THR A 95 -4.86 16.29 -8.06
CA THR A 95 -4.94 17.71 -7.72
C THR A 95 -3.89 18.14 -6.69
N LEU A 96 -3.69 19.44 -6.54
CA LEU A 96 -2.90 20.06 -5.47
C LEU A 96 -3.80 20.65 -4.38
N ASP A 97 -5.13 20.65 -4.61
CA ASP A 97 -6.10 21.33 -3.77
C ASP A 97 -6.83 20.34 -2.83
N TYR A 98 -6.71 20.57 -1.54
CA TYR A 98 -7.41 19.77 -0.51
C TYR A 98 -8.93 19.94 -0.56
N ASP A 99 -9.47 21.05 -1.08
CA ASP A 99 -10.92 21.29 -1.14
C ASP A 99 -11.64 20.26 -2.03
N GLU A 100 -10.93 19.61 -2.95
CA GLU A 100 -11.48 18.53 -3.78
C GLU A 100 -11.77 17.23 -3.01
N LEU A 101 -11.25 17.10 -1.78
CA LEU A 101 -11.57 15.97 -0.89
C LEU A 101 -12.96 16.08 -0.23
N LYS A 102 -13.65 17.21 -0.35
CA LYS A 102 -14.88 17.51 0.36
C LYS A 102 -15.98 16.45 0.18
N SER A 103 -16.05 15.83 -0.99
CA SER A 103 -17.02 14.79 -1.30
C SER A 103 -16.55 13.37 -1.00
N CYS A 104 -15.35 13.18 -0.44
CA CYS A 104 -14.80 11.87 -0.17
C CYS A 104 -15.45 11.22 1.05
N ASP A 105 -15.83 9.95 0.91
CA ASP A 105 -16.36 9.09 2.00
C ASP A 105 -15.21 8.52 2.86
N LEU A 106 -14.03 8.38 2.26
CA LEU A 106 -12.80 7.87 2.87
C LEU A 106 -11.59 8.62 2.31
N VAL A 107 -10.67 9.05 3.17
CA VAL A 107 -9.37 9.59 2.74
C VAL A 107 -8.24 8.75 3.33
N ILE A 108 -7.33 8.28 2.47
CA ILE A 108 -6.20 7.41 2.84
C ILE A 108 -4.89 8.19 2.70
N GLU A 109 -4.23 8.46 3.82
CA GLU A 109 -2.85 8.98 3.82
C GLU A 109 -1.87 7.87 3.44
N SER A 110 -1.05 8.10 2.41
CA SER A 110 -0.05 7.16 1.89
C SER A 110 1.30 7.83 1.60
N VAL A 111 1.62 8.87 2.36
CA VAL A 111 2.85 9.65 2.17
C VAL A 111 4.07 8.86 2.61
N LEU A 112 5.11 8.88 1.78
CA LEU A 112 6.40 8.31 2.14
C LEU A 112 7.17 9.26 3.05
N SER A 113 7.38 8.90 4.31
CA SER A 113 8.28 9.67 5.18
C SER A 113 9.75 9.34 4.87
N ILE A 114 10.49 10.34 4.44
CA ILE A 114 11.95 10.25 4.22
C ILE A 114 12.71 10.68 5.48
N LYS A 115 12.06 11.37 6.42
CA LYS A 115 12.70 11.90 7.64
C LYS A 115 12.89 10.81 8.70
N LYS A 116 13.92 10.99 9.55
CA LYS A 116 14.28 10.06 10.63
C LYS A 116 13.27 10.00 11.78
N ASP A 117 12.41 10.99 11.89
CA ASP A 117 11.39 11.17 12.95
C ASP A 117 10.04 10.50 12.62
N HIS A 118 10.04 9.41 11.88
CA HIS A 118 8.83 8.70 11.41
C HIS A 118 7.90 9.58 10.54
N GLY A 119 8.21 10.86 10.31
CA GLY A 119 7.36 11.82 9.61
C GLY A 119 6.02 12.04 10.31
N ILE A 120 5.98 11.86 11.64
CA ILE A 120 4.76 11.93 12.42
C ILE A 120 4.12 13.31 12.36
N GLU A 121 4.92 14.36 12.49
CA GLU A 121 4.41 15.74 12.47
C GLU A 121 3.80 16.11 11.11
N VAL A 122 4.43 15.65 10.03
CA VAL A 122 3.88 15.83 8.68
C VAL A 122 2.53 15.13 8.54
N ARG A 123 2.39 13.91 9.08
CA ARG A 123 1.13 13.16 9.04
C ARG A 123 0.06 13.80 9.91
N LYS A 124 0.41 14.28 11.10
CA LYS A 124 -0.52 15.05 11.96
C LYS A 124 -1.06 16.26 11.22
N GLU A 125 -0.20 17.00 10.52
CA GLU A 125 -0.65 18.16 9.74
C GLU A 125 -1.54 17.75 8.56
N ILE A 126 -1.20 16.67 7.87
CA ILE A 126 -2.06 16.11 6.81
C ILE A 126 -3.44 15.74 7.37
N PHE A 127 -3.51 15.04 8.49
CA PHE A 127 -4.76 14.66 9.14
C PHE A 127 -5.62 15.87 9.50
N LYS A 128 -5.00 16.91 10.09
CA LYS A 128 -5.69 18.19 10.38
C LYS A 128 -6.21 18.87 9.10
N ASN A 129 -5.45 18.83 8.02
CA ASN A 129 -5.87 19.44 6.75
C ASN A 129 -7.00 18.65 6.10
N ILE A 130 -6.99 17.32 6.18
CA ILE A 130 -8.12 16.49 5.75
C ILE A 130 -9.36 16.83 6.57
N GLU A 131 -9.24 16.83 7.92
CA GLU A 131 -10.38 17.08 8.83
C GLU A 131 -11.07 18.43 8.58
N LYS A 132 -10.34 19.47 8.14
CA LYS A 132 -10.88 20.80 7.86
C LYS A 132 -11.82 20.83 6.65
N VAL A 133 -11.65 19.91 5.70
CA VAL A 133 -12.33 19.98 4.40
C VAL A 133 -13.35 18.88 4.18
N VAL A 134 -13.16 17.70 4.77
CA VAL A 134 -14.09 16.57 4.60
C VAL A 134 -15.27 16.67 5.56
N ASP A 135 -16.40 16.07 5.18
CA ASP A 135 -17.57 15.96 6.05
C ASP A 135 -17.29 15.16 7.33
N ASP A 136 -18.06 15.42 8.40
CA ASP A 136 -17.86 14.78 9.70
C ASP A 136 -17.99 13.24 9.69
N HIS A 137 -18.70 12.69 8.75
CA HIS A 137 -18.87 11.23 8.59
C HIS A 137 -17.79 10.59 7.73
N ALA A 138 -16.94 11.38 7.05
CA ALA A 138 -15.85 10.84 6.23
C ALA A 138 -14.80 10.16 7.11
N ILE A 139 -14.35 8.97 6.69
CA ILE A 139 -13.34 8.20 7.40
C ILE A 139 -11.95 8.72 7.02
N ILE A 140 -11.06 8.86 8.00
CA ILE A 140 -9.67 9.25 7.77
C ILE A 140 -8.75 8.07 8.12
N ALA A 141 -7.99 7.59 7.15
CA ALA A 141 -7.12 6.44 7.32
C ALA A 141 -5.66 6.76 7.01
N THR A 142 -4.73 6.06 7.66
CA THR A 142 -3.32 6.03 7.26
C THR A 142 -2.92 4.66 6.76
N ASN A 143 -2.11 4.61 5.69
CA ASN A 143 -1.45 3.38 5.22
C ASN A 143 -0.06 3.19 5.86
N ALA A 144 0.32 4.04 6.82
CA ALA A 144 1.55 3.89 7.56
C ALA A 144 1.55 2.63 8.42
N THR A 145 2.72 1.97 8.54
CA THR A 145 2.83 0.69 9.24
C THR A 145 3.50 0.77 10.59
N THR A 146 4.36 1.77 10.79
CA THR A 146 5.13 1.93 12.02
C THR A 146 4.71 3.17 12.84
N THR A 147 3.75 3.94 12.34
CA THR A 147 3.11 5.06 13.04
C THR A 147 1.80 4.58 13.63
N VAL A 148 1.54 4.88 14.89
CA VAL A 148 0.30 4.51 15.57
C VAL A 148 -0.80 5.51 15.26
N ILE A 149 -1.99 5.01 14.88
CA ILE A 149 -3.12 5.88 14.51
C ILE A 149 -3.64 6.70 15.66
N THR A 150 -3.58 6.20 16.89
CA THR A 150 -3.95 6.94 18.10
C THR A 150 -3.21 8.27 18.21
N GLU A 151 -1.91 8.28 17.88
CA GLU A 151 -1.11 9.51 17.92
C GLU A 151 -1.50 10.51 16.82
N LEU A 152 -1.88 10.03 15.63
CA LEU A 152 -2.36 10.89 14.54
C LEU A 152 -3.74 11.48 14.82
N ALA A 153 -4.61 10.68 15.43
CA ALA A 153 -5.99 11.06 15.71
C ALA A 153 -6.15 11.94 16.95
N ALA A 154 -5.21 11.86 17.90
CA ALA A 154 -5.31 12.55 19.20
C ALA A 154 -5.49 14.08 19.14
N GLU A 155 -5.08 14.69 18.04
CA GLU A 155 -5.16 16.14 17.84
C GLU A 155 -6.36 16.59 16.98
N LEU A 156 -7.23 15.64 16.57
CA LEU A 156 -8.41 15.91 15.76
C LEU A 156 -9.65 16.15 16.65
N ASN A 157 -10.65 16.81 16.08
CA ASN A 157 -11.93 17.04 16.75
C ASN A 157 -12.79 15.76 16.81
N ASN A 158 -12.72 14.94 15.74
CA ASN A 158 -13.49 13.71 15.61
C ASN A 158 -12.55 12.49 15.45
N PRO A 159 -11.77 12.11 16.50
CA PRO A 159 -10.77 11.06 16.40
C PRO A 159 -11.36 9.66 16.21
N GLU A 160 -12.66 9.46 16.55
CA GLU A 160 -13.34 8.16 16.47
C GLU A 160 -13.53 7.64 15.04
N ARG A 161 -13.44 8.51 14.02
CA ARG A 161 -13.51 8.16 12.60
C ARG A 161 -12.15 7.82 11.98
N CYS A 162 -11.10 7.77 12.78
CA CYS A 162 -9.73 7.52 12.33
C CYS A 162 -9.32 6.07 12.56
N LEU A 163 -8.63 5.47 11.58
CA LEU A 163 -8.05 4.13 11.69
C LEU A 163 -6.79 3.99 10.82
N SER A 164 -6.05 2.88 11.01
CA SER A 164 -5.01 2.52 10.05
C SER A 164 -5.53 1.47 9.07
N LEU A 165 -5.22 1.63 7.79
CA LEU A 165 -5.66 0.73 6.73
C LEU A 165 -4.46 0.30 5.89
N HIS A 166 -3.80 -0.78 6.34
CA HIS A 166 -2.56 -1.22 5.73
C HIS A 166 -2.79 -2.20 4.59
N PHE A 167 -2.54 -1.74 3.38
CA PHE A 167 -2.54 -2.56 2.18
C PHE A 167 -1.19 -3.27 2.02
N SER A 168 -1.18 -4.59 2.13
CA SER A 168 0.02 -5.38 1.86
C SER A 168 0.34 -5.37 0.36
N THR A 169 1.16 -4.40 -0.06
CA THR A 169 1.55 -4.24 -1.48
C THR A 169 2.80 -5.05 -1.86
N THR A 170 3.41 -5.73 -0.90
CA THR A 170 4.68 -6.44 -1.09
C THR A 170 4.55 -7.79 -1.78
N SER A 171 3.37 -8.43 -1.74
CA SER A 171 3.11 -9.69 -2.43
C SER A 171 2.16 -9.51 -3.60
N PRO A 172 2.53 -9.88 -4.84
CA PRO A 172 1.58 -9.98 -5.94
C PRO A 172 0.45 -10.94 -5.54
N GLY A 173 -0.79 -10.49 -5.68
CA GLY A 173 -1.95 -11.30 -5.31
C GLY A 173 -2.27 -11.33 -3.81
N ALA A 174 -1.59 -10.54 -2.97
CA ALA A 174 -2.03 -10.37 -1.59
C ALA A 174 -3.44 -9.77 -1.56
N ASN A 175 -4.39 -10.57 -1.09
CA ASN A 175 -5.81 -10.18 -1.05
C ASN A 175 -6.23 -9.75 0.35
N ILE A 176 -5.31 -9.45 1.26
CA ILE A 176 -5.60 -8.99 2.61
C ILE A 176 -5.36 -7.49 2.75
N VAL A 177 -6.06 -6.91 3.70
CA VAL A 177 -5.79 -5.58 4.25
C VAL A 177 -5.89 -5.66 5.77
N GLU A 178 -4.89 -5.14 6.48
CA GLU A 178 -4.94 -5.03 7.93
C GLU A 178 -5.76 -3.79 8.29
N VAL A 179 -6.90 -4.00 8.95
CA VAL A 179 -7.81 -2.96 9.45
C VAL A 179 -7.48 -2.73 10.90
N VAL A 180 -6.85 -1.62 11.21
CA VAL A 180 -6.21 -1.38 12.50
C VAL A 180 -7.02 -0.42 13.33
N LYS A 181 -7.52 -0.90 14.45
CA LYS A 181 -8.25 -0.12 15.43
C LYS A 181 -7.29 0.58 16.38
N GLY A 182 -7.38 1.91 16.48
CA GLY A 182 -6.70 2.72 17.50
C GLY A 182 -7.56 2.92 18.72
N LEU A 183 -7.00 3.61 19.72
CA LEU A 183 -7.67 3.87 21.00
C LEU A 183 -9.03 4.59 20.84
N TYR A 184 -9.10 5.52 19.90
CA TYR A 184 -10.31 6.33 19.67
C TYR A 184 -11.25 5.73 18.63
N THR A 185 -10.78 4.82 17.79
CA THR A 185 -11.55 4.29 16.64
C THR A 185 -12.84 3.63 17.09
N SER A 186 -13.98 4.05 16.55
CA SER A 186 -15.28 3.43 16.85
C SER A 186 -15.45 2.08 16.15
N GLU A 187 -16.24 1.18 16.76
CA GLU A 187 -16.53 -0.13 16.14
C GLU A 187 -17.28 0.01 14.82
N SER A 188 -18.19 0.98 14.71
CA SER A 188 -18.94 1.23 13.47
C SER A 188 -18.02 1.55 12.30
N ILE A 189 -16.98 2.37 12.51
CA ILE A 189 -15.97 2.69 11.49
C ILE A 189 -15.16 1.44 11.08
N CYS A 190 -14.82 0.58 12.04
CA CYS A 190 -14.17 -0.69 11.72
C CYS A 190 -15.06 -1.58 10.84
N ASP A 191 -16.36 -1.62 11.10
CA ASP A 191 -17.30 -2.42 10.33
C ASP A 191 -17.54 -1.83 8.93
N ASP A 192 -17.62 -0.50 8.81
CA ASP A 192 -17.71 0.19 7.53
C ASP A 192 -16.47 -0.13 6.65
N ILE A 193 -15.28 -0.07 7.22
CA ILE A 193 -14.03 -0.38 6.50
C ILE A 193 -13.90 -1.87 6.17
N LYS A 194 -14.43 -2.78 6.99
CA LYS A 194 -14.50 -4.20 6.61
C LYS A 194 -15.38 -4.39 5.36
N ARG A 195 -16.53 -3.69 5.29
CA ARG A 195 -17.40 -3.70 4.10
C ARG A 195 -16.71 -3.10 2.87
N PHE A 196 -16.07 -1.94 3.04
CA PHE A 196 -15.23 -1.33 2.00
C PHE A 196 -14.14 -2.28 1.50
N SER A 197 -13.40 -2.90 2.41
CA SER A 197 -12.34 -3.84 2.07
C SER A 197 -12.85 -5.01 1.22
N THR A 198 -14.02 -5.55 1.58
CA THR A 198 -14.68 -6.62 0.82
C THR A 198 -15.14 -6.13 -0.55
N LEU A 199 -15.68 -4.91 -0.65
CA LEU A 199 -16.10 -4.28 -1.91
C LEU A 199 -14.92 -4.17 -2.89
N ILE A 200 -13.75 -3.80 -2.42
CA ILE A 200 -12.53 -3.72 -3.25
C ILE A 200 -11.83 -5.07 -3.47
N GLY A 201 -12.45 -6.18 -3.04
CA GLY A 201 -11.94 -7.55 -3.24
C GLY A 201 -10.81 -7.94 -2.29
N LYS A 202 -10.75 -7.32 -1.11
CA LYS A 202 -9.79 -7.64 -0.05
C LYS A 202 -10.45 -8.36 1.10
N ILE A 203 -9.67 -9.20 1.77
CA ILE A 203 -10.07 -9.85 3.02
C ILE A 203 -9.58 -8.94 4.16
N PRO A 204 -10.49 -8.31 4.92
CA PRO A 204 -10.12 -7.48 6.05
C PRO A 204 -9.62 -8.35 7.21
N ILE A 205 -8.46 -8.02 7.73
CA ILE A 205 -7.89 -8.65 8.92
C ILE A 205 -7.97 -7.61 10.05
N PRO A 206 -8.81 -7.82 11.07
CA PRO A 206 -8.88 -6.91 12.21
C PRO A 206 -7.60 -7.01 13.03
N VAL A 207 -7.02 -5.86 13.36
CA VAL A 207 -5.77 -5.74 14.11
C VAL A 207 -5.92 -4.65 15.15
N GLU A 208 -5.50 -4.92 16.38
CA GLU A 208 -5.31 -3.89 17.39
C GLU A 208 -4.03 -3.11 17.10
N GLU A 209 -4.04 -1.82 17.38
CA GLU A 209 -2.93 -0.93 17.13
C GLU A 209 -1.62 -1.42 17.77
N SER A 210 -0.61 -1.56 16.95
CA SER A 210 0.76 -1.84 17.41
C SER A 210 1.74 -1.47 16.30
N PRO A 211 2.87 -0.80 16.60
CA PRO A 211 3.88 -0.49 15.60
C PRO A 211 4.33 -1.71 14.80
N GLY A 212 4.30 -1.59 13.48
CA GLY A 212 4.66 -2.68 12.57
C GLY A 212 3.57 -3.71 12.30
N LEU A 213 2.43 -3.61 12.98
CA LEU A 213 1.29 -4.49 12.76
C LEU A 213 1.68 -5.99 12.81
N ILE A 214 0.94 -6.87 12.17
CA ILE A 214 1.29 -8.29 12.08
C ILE A 214 2.37 -8.50 11.02
N SER A 215 2.11 -8.00 9.81
CA SER A 215 2.90 -8.33 8.62
C SER A 215 4.33 -7.78 8.69
N VAL A 216 4.51 -6.53 9.09
CA VAL A 216 5.84 -5.89 9.14
C VAL A 216 6.64 -6.44 10.32
N ARG A 217 6.03 -6.61 11.51
CA ARG A 217 6.74 -7.15 12.68
C ARG A 217 7.30 -8.56 12.44
N LEU A 218 6.50 -9.45 11.88
CA LEU A 218 6.97 -10.81 11.57
C LEU A 218 7.98 -10.78 10.42
N GLY A 219 7.72 -9.99 9.38
CA GLY A 219 8.61 -9.88 8.24
C GLY A 219 10.01 -9.40 8.62
N VAL A 220 10.13 -8.32 9.39
CA VAL A 220 11.45 -7.81 9.80
C VAL A 220 12.15 -8.74 10.80
N SER A 221 11.41 -9.47 11.63
CA SER A 221 12.00 -10.46 12.54
C SER A 221 12.60 -11.63 11.78
N ILE A 222 11.93 -12.14 10.76
CA ILE A 222 12.44 -13.22 9.89
C ILE A 222 13.68 -12.73 9.12
N ILE A 223 13.63 -11.52 8.55
CA ILE A 223 14.76 -10.94 7.81
C ILE A 223 15.96 -10.69 8.75
N GLY A 224 15.69 -10.16 9.95
CA GLY A 224 16.72 -9.89 10.94
C GLY A 224 17.45 -11.14 11.37
N GLU A 225 16.72 -12.20 11.68
CA GLU A 225 17.33 -13.49 12.07
C GLU A 225 18.09 -14.14 10.92
N ALA A 226 17.57 -14.08 9.69
CA ALA A 226 18.31 -14.55 8.52
C ALA A 226 19.64 -13.79 8.33
N CYS A 227 19.67 -12.49 8.60
CA CYS A 227 20.91 -11.70 8.59
C CYS A 227 21.88 -12.13 9.68
N ASN A 228 21.40 -12.48 10.88
CA ASN A 228 22.24 -12.99 11.98
C ASN A 228 22.89 -14.32 11.58
N LEU A 229 22.11 -15.29 11.10
CA LEU A 229 22.61 -16.58 10.61
C LEU A 229 23.67 -16.43 9.52
N LEU A 230 23.45 -15.46 8.60
CA LEU A 230 24.44 -15.18 7.55
C LEU A 230 25.74 -14.58 8.14
N MET A 231 25.65 -13.68 9.12
CA MET A 231 26.82 -13.06 9.76
C MET A 231 27.60 -14.07 10.63
N GLU A 232 26.92 -15.00 11.26
CA GLU A 232 27.50 -16.08 12.06
C GLU A 232 28.13 -17.19 11.21
N GLY A 233 27.90 -17.15 9.88
CA GLY A 233 28.44 -18.17 8.97
C GLY A 233 27.72 -19.53 9.06
N VAL A 234 26.49 -19.55 9.59
CA VAL A 234 25.68 -20.78 9.70
C VAL A 234 25.33 -21.35 8.33
N GLY A 235 25.12 -20.48 7.33
CA GLY A 235 24.83 -20.88 5.95
C GLY A 235 25.00 -19.72 4.98
N SER A 236 25.05 -20.04 3.70
CA SER A 236 25.02 -19.02 2.64
C SER A 236 23.61 -18.38 2.55
N LYS A 237 23.53 -17.19 1.95
CA LYS A 237 22.22 -16.55 1.71
C LYS A 237 21.30 -17.42 0.84
N GLU A 238 21.89 -18.16 -0.09
CA GLU A 238 21.20 -19.10 -0.97
C GLU A 238 20.61 -20.28 -0.19
N ASP A 239 21.40 -20.86 0.72
CA ASP A 239 20.96 -22.00 1.54
C ASP A 239 19.88 -21.58 2.54
N ILE A 240 20.04 -20.43 3.20
CA ILE A 240 19.04 -19.89 4.13
C ILE A 240 17.71 -19.67 3.39
N ASP A 241 17.72 -18.98 2.23
CA ASP A 241 16.53 -18.79 1.42
C ASP A 241 15.93 -20.12 0.93
N PHE A 242 16.77 -21.09 0.58
CA PHE A 242 16.34 -22.40 0.11
C PHE A 242 15.65 -23.21 1.23
N VAL A 243 16.24 -23.24 2.43
CA VAL A 243 15.67 -23.91 3.60
C VAL A 243 14.32 -23.29 3.97
N MET A 244 14.22 -21.96 3.98
CA MET A 244 12.95 -21.30 4.28
C MET A 244 11.86 -21.60 3.25
N LYS A 245 12.23 -21.69 1.98
CA LYS A 245 11.27 -22.02 0.89
C LYS A 245 10.90 -23.50 0.88
N LYS A 246 11.86 -24.40 1.01
CA LYS A 246 11.63 -25.83 0.81
C LYS A 246 11.40 -26.58 2.12
N GLY A 247 12.05 -26.16 3.19
CA GLY A 247 11.91 -26.75 4.51
C GLY A 247 10.68 -26.26 5.27
N LEU A 248 10.38 -24.95 5.18
CA LEU A 248 9.24 -24.33 5.89
C LEU A 248 8.07 -23.93 4.99
N GLY A 249 8.18 -24.15 3.68
CA GLY A 249 7.07 -23.91 2.74
C GLY A 249 6.79 -22.43 2.44
N LEU A 250 7.71 -21.51 2.75
CA LEU A 250 7.51 -20.12 2.39
C LEU A 250 7.57 -19.93 0.87
N PRO A 251 6.73 -19.06 0.29
CA PRO A 251 6.73 -18.81 -1.16
C PRO A 251 8.00 -18.10 -1.63
N ILE A 252 8.68 -17.40 -0.73
CA ILE A 252 9.88 -16.59 -0.98
C ILE A 252 10.81 -16.67 0.23
N GLY A 253 12.13 -16.72 0.01
CA GLY A 253 13.10 -16.71 1.10
C GLY A 253 13.29 -15.31 1.70
N PRO A 254 13.83 -15.20 2.93
CA PRO A 254 13.96 -13.93 3.64
C PRO A 254 14.79 -12.88 2.91
N PHE A 255 15.88 -13.25 2.24
CA PHE A 255 16.70 -12.29 1.49
C PHE A 255 16.03 -11.85 0.19
N GLU A 256 15.38 -12.77 -0.54
CA GLU A 256 14.57 -12.41 -1.70
C GLU A 256 13.36 -11.55 -1.29
N MET A 257 12.79 -11.77 -0.11
CA MET A 257 11.71 -10.95 0.45
C MET A 257 12.20 -9.54 0.79
N ALA A 258 13.36 -9.42 1.43
CA ALA A 258 13.98 -8.14 1.75
C ALA A 258 14.27 -7.31 0.50
N ASP A 259 14.84 -7.93 -0.55
CA ASP A 259 15.11 -7.29 -1.84
C ASP A 259 13.84 -6.85 -2.57
N LYS A 260 12.74 -7.61 -2.42
CA LYS A 260 11.45 -7.28 -3.00
C LYS A 260 10.77 -6.12 -2.28
N ILE A 261 10.87 -6.04 -0.96
CA ILE A 261 10.36 -4.94 -0.14
C ILE A 261 11.15 -3.66 -0.42
N GLY A 262 12.43 -3.79 -0.58
CA GLY A 262 13.43 -2.73 -0.63
C GLY A 262 14.17 -2.59 0.70
N LEU A 263 15.50 -2.73 0.65
CA LEU A 263 16.34 -2.75 1.86
C LEU A 263 16.32 -1.43 2.64
N ASP A 264 16.14 -0.31 1.95
CA ASP A 264 15.95 1.02 2.53
C ASP A 264 14.65 1.09 3.37
N ARG A 265 13.60 0.43 2.91
CA ARG A 265 12.33 0.32 3.64
C ARG A 265 12.45 -0.64 4.82
N VAL A 266 13.10 -1.79 4.62
CA VAL A 266 13.36 -2.76 5.69
C VAL A 266 14.21 -2.13 6.80
N GLU A 267 15.29 -1.42 6.45
CA GLU A 267 16.14 -0.69 7.41
C GLU A 267 15.32 0.30 8.24
N ARG A 268 14.44 1.07 7.59
CA ARG A 268 13.58 2.05 8.24
C ARG A 268 12.57 1.39 9.17
N TRP A 269 11.92 0.31 8.75
CA TRP A 269 11.01 -0.44 9.60
C TRP A 269 11.71 -1.00 10.83
N MET A 270 12.87 -1.64 10.66
CA MET A 270 13.67 -2.13 11.78
C MET A 270 14.04 -0.99 12.75
N HIS A 271 14.52 0.14 12.21
CA HIS A 271 14.89 1.31 13.01
C HIS A 271 13.69 1.85 13.82
N ASN A 272 12.54 2.02 13.18
CA ASN A 272 11.34 2.51 13.81
C ASN A 272 10.86 1.56 14.92
N LEU A 273 10.80 0.26 14.65
CA LEU A 273 10.42 -0.74 15.65
C LEU A 273 11.41 -0.82 16.81
N HIS A 274 12.71 -0.63 16.53
CA HIS A 274 13.72 -0.60 17.58
C HIS A 274 13.55 0.61 18.50
N ILE A 275 13.26 1.79 17.96
CA ILE A 275 12.98 2.99 18.75
C ILE A 275 11.74 2.79 19.61
N GLU A 276 10.68 2.26 19.03
CA GLU A 276 9.38 2.10 19.67
C GLU A 276 9.39 1.06 20.79
N PHE A 277 10.01 -0.10 20.54
CA PHE A 277 10.00 -1.20 21.51
C PHE A 277 11.26 -1.28 22.39
N GLY A 278 12.35 -0.60 22.03
CA GLY A 278 13.63 -0.73 22.73
C GLY A 278 14.26 -2.13 22.62
N ASP A 279 13.67 -3.02 21.83
CA ASP A 279 14.10 -4.43 21.72
C ASP A 279 15.16 -4.59 20.63
N HIS A 280 16.31 -5.19 21.02
CA HIS A 280 17.47 -5.38 20.14
C HIS A 280 17.16 -6.24 18.91
N LYS A 281 16.16 -7.12 18.97
CA LYS A 281 15.75 -7.95 17.81
C LYS A 281 15.31 -7.14 16.60
N TYR A 282 14.90 -5.87 16.81
CA TYR A 282 14.54 -4.95 15.73
C TYR A 282 15.69 -4.05 15.31
N PHE A 283 16.88 -4.18 15.91
CA PHE A 283 18.01 -3.35 15.52
C PHE A 283 18.38 -3.60 14.05
N PRO A 284 18.53 -2.54 13.23
CA PRO A 284 18.83 -2.70 11.81
C PRO A 284 20.14 -3.44 11.59
N SER A 285 20.08 -4.59 10.90
CA SER A 285 21.24 -5.44 10.64
C SER A 285 22.38 -4.68 9.95
N PRO A 286 23.64 -4.87 10.40
CA PRO A 286 24.81 -4.26 9.76
C PRO A 286 24.93 -4.57 8.26
N ILE A 287 24.51 -5.77 7.82
CA ILE A 287 24.52 -6.14 6.40
C ILE A 287 23.53 -5.27 5.61
N ILE A 288 22.31 -5.10 6.10
CA ILE A 288 21.30 -4.25 5.44
C ILE A 288 21.80 -2.82 5.36
N LYS A 289 22.30 -2.25 6.47
CA LYS A 289 22.91 -0.91 6.48
C LYS A 289 24.02 -0.74 5.45
N LYS A 290 24.90 -1.76 5.33
CA LYS A 290 25.98 -1.76 4.35
C LYS A 290 25.45 -1.73 2.92
N LEU A 291 24.46 -2.57 2.60
CA LEU A 291 23.85 -2.62 1.27
C LEU A 291 23.14 -1.30 0.92
N VAL A 292 22.34 -0.75 1.85
CA VAL A 292 21.65 0.54 1.65
C VAL A 292 22.64 1.68 1.40
N ARG A 293 23.73 1.77 2.18
CA ARG A 293 24.80 2.76 1.95
C ARG A 293 25.47 2.60 0.59
N ALA A 294 25.55 1.37 0.09
CA ALA A 294 26.09 1.06 -1.24
C ALA A 294 25.04 1.28 -2.37
N LYS A 295 23.86 1.84 -2.06
CA LYS A 295 22.71 1.99 -2.98
C LYS A 295 22.23 0.67 -3.59
N ARG A 296 22.52 -0.45 -2.97
CA ARG A 296 22.03 -1.78 -3.32
C ARG A 296 20.75 -2.05 -2.52
N ILE A 297 19.63 -1.48 -2.98
CA ILE A 297 18.38 -1.47 -2.23
C ILE A 297 17.39 -2.57 -2.64
N GLY A 298 17.83 -3.52 -3.46
CA GLY A 298 17.00 -4.65 -3.90
C GLY A 298 16.56 -4.53 -5.35
N ARG A 299 15.37 -5.03 -5.67
CA ARG A 299 14.86 -5.11 -7.05
C ARG A 299 14.80 -3.77 -7.76
N LYS A 300 14.46 -2.67 -7.06
CA LYS A 300 14.40 -1.32 -7.63
C LYS A 300 15.74 -0.82 -8.18
N SER A 301 16.84 -1.22 -7.57
CA SER A 301 18.20 -0.88 -8.00
C SER A 301 18.88 -2.05 -8.75
N CYS A 302 18.12 -3.04 -9.20
CA CYS A 302 18.58 -4.28 -9.79
C CYS A 302 19.63 -5.04 -8.95
N HIS A 303 19.89 -4.59 -7.73
CA HIS A 303 20.90 -5.17 -6.85
C HIS A 303 20.52 -4.97 -5.37
N GLY A 304 20.51 -6.05 -4.63
CA GLY A 304 20.35 -6.12 -3.19
C GLY A 304 21.24 -7.21 -2.61
N PHE A 305 20.65 -8.17 -1.89
CA PHE A 305 21.32 -9.45 -1.60
C PHE A 305 21.59 -10.25 -2.87
N TYR A 306 20.70 -10.13 -3.86
CA TYR A 306 20.81 -10.75 -5.18
C TYR A 306 20.85 -9.70 -6.28
N LYS A 307 21.23 -10.13 -7.49
CA LYS A 307 21.12 -9.33 -8.71
C LYS A 307 19.84 -9.67 -9.45
N TYR A 308 19.25 -8.66 -10.09
CA TYR A 308 17.98 -8.75 -10.82
C TYR A 308 18.13 -8.09 -12.18
N ASN A 309 17.31 -8.52 -13.15
CA ASN A 309 17.16 -7.78 -14.40
C ASN A 309 16.19 -6.59 -14.21
N GLU A 310 16.01 -5.77 -15.24
CA GLU A 310 15.10 -4.63 -15.27
C GLU A 310 13.64 -4.98 -14.95
N HIS A 311 13.24 -6.23 -15.19
CA HIS A 311 11.91 -6.74 -14.87
C HIS A 311 11.81 -7.29 -13.42
N GLY A 312 12.85 -7.11 -12.61
CA GLY A 312 12.89 -7.58 -11.22
C GLY A 312 12.99 -9.11 -11.06
N GLN A 313 13.37 -9.84 -12.12
CA GLN A 313 13.63 -11.28 -12.07
C GLN A 313 15.05 -11.54 -11.59
N LYS A 314 15.19 -12.45 -10.63
CA LYS A 314 16.50 -12.83 -10.08
C LYS A 314 17.36 -13.51 -11.14
N LEU A 315 18.60 -13.06 -11.30
CA LEU A 315 19.56 -13.66 -12.21
C LEU A 315 20.09 -14.99 -11.66
N LYS A 316 20.28 -15.94 -12.56
CA LYS A 316 20.87 -17.25 -12.22
C LYS A 316 22.35 -17.16 -11.96
N ASN A 317 23.09 -16.43 -12.79
CA ASN A 317 24.51 -16.17 -12.60
C ASN A 317 24.67 -14.81 -11.90
N GLN A 318 25.22 -14.81 -10.70
CA GLN A 318 25.44 -13.59 -9.92
C GLN A 318 26.61 -12.73 -10.45
N ASP A 319 27.37 -13.25 -11.42
CA ASP A 319 28.51 -12.58 -12.05
C ASP A 319 28.15 -11.78 -13.30
N ASP A 320 26.92 -11.93 -13.82
CA ASP A 320 26.45 -11.17 -15.00
C ASP A 320 26.42 -9.66 -14.66
N GLU A 321 27.21 -8.87 -15.40
CA GLU A 321 27.14 -7.41 -15.34
C GLU A 321 25.87 -6.93 -16.03
N ILE A 322 25.01 -6.21 -15.30
CA ILE A 322 23.84 -5.56 -15.88
C ILE A 322 24.04 -4.06 -15.81
N PRO A 323 23.89 -3.34 -16.90
CA PRO A 323 23.69 -1.90 -16.85
C PRO A 323 22.30 -1.62 -16.24
N CYS A 324 22.25 -1.35 -14.95
CA CYS A 324 21.08 -0.77 -14.33
C CYS A 324 21.11 0.73 -14.61
N ILE A 325 20.32 1.18 -15.54
CA ILE A 325 20.09 2.60 -15.77
C ILE A 325 19.19 3.06 -14.63
N ILE A 326 19.78 3.72 -13.66
CA ILE A 326 19.04 4.48 -12.64
C ILE A 326 18.90 5.88 -13.25
N GLU A 327 17.79 6.20 -13.86
CA GLU A 327 17.31 7.56 -14.05
C GLU A 327 16.46 8.00 -12.84
#